data_08da1c0bad69a68bfe5218985fcff68d
#
_entry.id   08da1c0bad69a68bfe5218985fcff68d
#
_cell.length_a   1.000
_cell.length_b   1.000
_cell.length_c   1.000
_cell.angle_alpha   90.00
_cell.angle_beta   90.00
_cell.angle_gamma   90.00
#
_symmetry.space_group_name_H-M   'P 1'
#
loop_
_entity.id
_entity.type
_entity.pdbx_description
1 polymer ?
#
loop_
_entity_poly.entity_id
_entity_poly.type
_entity_poly.pdbx_seq_one_letter_code
_entity_poly.pdbx_strand_id
1 'polypeptide(L)'
;MNCAHNGGVGGGWHSGAMTVDGATVRTARLRAQRLREPDLPDVPAVVGHLLAAQGQEVRPTLHGLARRVASPVRPDEAGAWRSLDDGAVLRTHVLRPTWHLVRPEDARWLLELTAPRVARVMASTEKAWGLGDPSAGIEVVAAEAAAGPRTRDELTAALVAAGAVAADAPGIAVSHVLMHAELQRLLISGPTPDGRHTYVAFDARVPAGYGPLGGRFDHEAAVVELWRRWLPARGHATVKDLAQWCGLTLTDLRAGLAVLVDLGEVVEVPGADDLDGLTLVTTPAVADGPPDLASPRDDGATPAAPSSPDPQGARTADLLCAYDELVTSYGETRHVLADPDAPEPGRQRAAVHPVLIDGRRAARWRWPRRPPGPEELELQWQRTPTPADLAAVAHATDDLRRHLTGPPHTAPDAVAG
;
A
#
# COMPACT_ATOMS: atom_id res chain seq x y z
N MET A 1 -35.09 43.52 -50.21
CA MET A 1 -33.67 43.29 -50.57
C MET A 1 -33.10 42.31 -49.52
N ASN A 2 -32.63 41.18 -50.00
CA ASN A 2 -32.29 39.97 -49.31
C ASN A 2 -31.21 40.15 -48.24
N CYS A 3 -31.45 39.63 -47.03
CA CYS A 3 -30.42 39.25 -46.05
C CYS A 3 -30.30 37.74 -46.03
N ALA A 4 -29.11 37.25 -46.38
CA ALA A 4 -28.77 35.86 -46.42
C ALA A 4 -28.61 35.28 -44.98
N HIS A 5 -29.26 34.15 -44.72
CA HIS A 5 -29.04 33.30 -43.56
C HIS A 5 -27.72 32.55 -43.73
N ASN A 6 -26.81 32.74 -42.79
CA ASN A 6 -25.61 31.91 -42.67
C ASN A 6 -25.87 30.83 -41.58
N GLY A 7 -26.13 29.62 -42.04
CA GLY A 7 -26.35 28.46 -41.20
C GLY A 7 -25.02 27.98 -40.62
N GLY A 8 -24.80 28.24 -39.31
CA GLY A 8 -23.72 27.63 -38.54
C GLY A 8 -24.04 26.18 -38.30
N VAL A 9 -23.26 25.26 -38.86
CA VAL A 9 -23.28 23.83 -38.56
C VAL A 9 -22.60 23.66 -37.22
N GLY A 10 -23.39 23.60 -36.14
CA GLY A 10 -22.94 23.19 -34.83
C GLY A 10 -22.65 21.69 -34.86
N GLY A 11 -21.39 21.32 -35.04
CA GLY A 11 -20.92 19.97 -34.80
C GLY A 11 -21.03 19.66 -33.32
N GLY A 12 -22.12 19.03 -32.90
CA GLY A 12 -22.28 18.49 -31.57
C GLY A 12 -21.31 17.33 -31.40
N TRP A 13 -20.23 17.55 -30.68
CA TRP A 13 -19.44 16.48 -30.10
C TRP A 13 -20.31 15.85 -29.01
N HIS A 14 -20.99 14.76 -29.30
CA HIS A 14 -21.50 13.85 -28.28
C HIS A 14 -20.29 13.15 -27.66
N SER A 15 -19.64 13.81 -26.71
CA SER A 15 -18.80 13.17 -25.73
C SER A 15 -19.73 12.30 -24.87
N GLY A 16 -19.92 11.05 -25.25
CA GLY A 16 -20.43 10.05 -24.32
C GLY A 16 -19.45 10.03 -23.16
N ALA A 17 -19.86 10.52 -22.00
CA ALA A 17 -19.00 10.49 -20.81
C ALA A 17 -18.57 9.04 -20.58
N MET A 18 -17.27 8.78 -20.63
CA MET A 18 -16.70 7.45 -20.41
C MET A 18 -17.01 7.06 -18.95
N THR A 19 -17.77 5.99 -18.75
CA THR A 19 -18.06 5.43 -17.43
C THR A 19 -17.23 4.18 -17.20
N VAL A 20 -16.99 3.83 -15.93
CA VAL A 20 -16.22 2.63 -15.57
C VAL A 20 -17.02 1.74 -14.63
N ASP A 21 -17.00 0.44 -14.89
CA ASP A 21 -17.57 -0.61 -14.04
C ASP A 21 -16.51 -1.22 -13.10
N GLY A 22 -16.93 -2.05 -12.16
CA GLY A 22 -16.04 -2.70 -11.20
C GLY A 22 -15.04 -3.66 -11.85
N ALA A 23 -15.33 -4.24 -13.01
CA ALA A 23 -14.40 -5.11 -13.72
C ALA A 23 -13.24 -4.32 -14.33
N THR A 24 -13.56 -3.20 -14.96
CA THR A 24 -12.58 -2.24 -15.49
C THR A 24 -11.70 -1.68 -14.36
N VAL A 25 -12.33 -1.22 -13.27
CA VAL A 25 -11.62 -0.70 -12.09
C VAL A 25 -10.69 -1.75 -11.48
N ARG A 26 -11.14 -2.99 -11.33
CA ARG A 26 -10.31 -4.09 -10.80
C ARG A 26 -9.09 -4.35 -11.68
N THR A 27 -9.28 -4.43 -12.99
CA THR A 27 -8.19 -4.65 -13.96
C THR A 27 -7.18 -3.50 -13.90
N ALA A 28 -7.64 -2.26 -13.91
CA ALA A 28 -6.80 -1.08 -13.79
C ALA A 28 -5.98 -1.07 -12.48
N ARG A 29 -6.58 -1.46 -11.35
CA ARG A 29 -5.90 -1.55 -10.05
C ARG A 29 -4.80 -2.60 -10.02
N LEU A 30 -5.04 -3.78 -10.59
CA LEU A 30 -4.04 -4.85 -10.66
C LEU A 30 -2.82 -4.41 -11.48
N ARG A 31 -3.02 -3.69 -12.59
CA ARG A 31 -1.95 -3.13 -13.42
C ARG A 31 -1.26 -1.96 -12.71
N ALA A 32 -2.01 -0.99 -12.22
CA ALA A 32 -1.46 0.17 -11.53
C ALA A 32 -0.59 -0.22 -10.34
N GLN A 33 -0.96 -1.25 -9.60
CA GLN A 33 -0.17 -1.80 -8.49
C GLN A 33 0.92 -2.79 -8.91
N ARG A 34 1.18 -2.95 -10.20
CA ARG A 34 2.23 -3.85 -10.73
C ARG A 34 2.10 -5.32 -10.29
N LEU A 35 0.89 -5.75 -9.99
CA LEU A 35 0.58 -7.18 -9.78
C LEU A 35 0.35 -7.91 -11.12
N ARG A 36 0.07 -7.14 -12.15
CA ARG A 36 0.14 -7.56 -13.55
C ARG A 36 1.27 -6.74 -14.19
N GLU A 37 2.08 -7.38 -15.02
CA GLU A 37 3.21 -6.74 -15.70
C GLU A 37 4.18 -6.07 -14.69
N PRO A 38 4.76 -6.82 -13.73
CA PRO A 38 5.71 -6.27 -12.76
C PRO A 38 6.96 -5.78 -13.49
N ASP A 39 7.27 -4.49 -13.37
CA ASP A 39 8.32 -3.80 -14.12
C ASP A 39 9.26 -2.97 -13.25
N LEU A 40 9.04 -2.94 -11.93
CA LEU A 40 9.85 -2.12 -11.03
C LEU A 40 11.19 -2.79 -10.73
N PRO A 41 12.28 -2.01 -10.56
CA PRO A 41 13.63 -2.57 -10.47
C PRO A 41 13.93 -3.25 -9.13
N ASP A 42 13.33 -2.79 -8.03
CA ASP A 42 13.62 -3.24 -6.67
C ASP A 42 12.50 -2.92 -5.67
N VAL A 43 12.62 -3.40 -4.43
CA VAL A 43 11.64 -3.15 -3.35
C VAL A 43 11.52 -1.66 -3.00
N PRO A 44 12.60 -0.87 -2.87
CA PRO A 44 12.49 0.57 -2.67
C PRO A 44 11.69 1.30 -3.76
N ALA A 45 11.86 0.93 -5.02
CA ALA A 45 11.08 1.48 -6.12
C ALA A 45 9.59 1.12 -6.00
N VAL A 46 9.27 -0.11 -5.56
CA VAL A 46 7.88 -0.52 -5.29
C VAL A 46 7.28 0.32 -4.17
N VAL A 47 8.00 0.51 -3.06
CA VAL A 47 7.53 1.36 -1.95
C VAL A 47 7.33 2.80 -2.42
N GLY A 48 8.25 3.35 -3.21
CA GLY A 48 8.13 4.68 -3.81
C GLY A 48 6.93 4.80 -4.76
N HIS A 49 6.68 3.79 -5.58
CA HIS A 49 5.52 3.74 -6.47
C HIS A 49 4.19 3.68 -5.70
N LEU A 50 4.13 2.89 -4.63
CA LEU A 50 2.96 2.80 -3.76
C LEU A 50 2.83 3.99 -2.80
N LEU A 51 3.87 4.85 -2.69
CA LEU A 51 4.09 5.91 -1.73
C LEU A 51 4.32 5.40 -0.30
N ALA A 52 3.53 4.45 0.14
CA ALA A 52 3.70 3.70 1.38
C ALA A 52 3.04 2.33 1.26
N ALA A 53 3.50 1.36 2.03
CA ALA A 53 2.88 0.05 2.14
C ALA A 53 2.70 -0.32 3.61
N GLN A 54 1.53 -0.84 3.98
CA GLN A 54 1.29 -1.23 5.36
C GLN A 54 2.17 -2.43 5.75
N GLY A 55 3.07 -2.23 6.72
CA GLY A 55 4.11 -3.14 7.15
C GLY A 55 3.85 -3.77 8.54
N GLN A 56 2.57 -4.06 8.87
CA GLN A 56 2.22 -4.67 10.16
C GLN A 56 2.82 -6.06 10.30
N GLU A 57 2.76 -6.85 9.25
CA GLU A 57 3.38 -8.17 9.13
C GLU A 57 4.50 -8.07 8.08
N VAL A 58 5.74 -7.90 8.54
CA VAL A 58 6.87 -7.53 7.66
C VAL A 58 7.11 -8.58 6.58
N ARG A 59 7.24 -9.86 6.94
CA ARG A 59 7.56 -10.94 6.00
C ARG A 59 6.54 -11.07 4.87
N PRO A 60 5.22 -11.19 5.14
CA PRO A 60 4.20 -11.21 4.09
C PRO A 60 4.16 -9.93 3.26
N THR A 61 4.41 -8.77 3.88
CA THR A 61 4.47 -7.49 3.15
C THR A 61 5.66 -7.46 2.18
N LEU A 62 6.85 -7.88 2.61
CA LEU A 62 8.04 -7.93 1.75
C LEU A 62 7.83 -8.87 0.56
N HIS A 63 7.19 -10.04 0.75
CA HIS A 63 6.78 -10.91 -0.35
C HIS A 63 5.85 -10.18 -1.33
N GLY A 64 4.81 -9.49 -0.83
CA GLY A 64 3.89 -8.71 -1.64
C GLY A 64 4.61 -7.62 -2.45
N LEU A 65 5.62 -6.95 -1.87
CA LEU A 65 6.45 -5.95 -2.56
C LEU A 65 7.35 -6.63 -3.60
N ALA A 66 8.03 -7.71 -3.25
CA ALA A 66 8.90 -8.45 -4.17
C ALA A 66 8.16 -8.94 -5.42
N ARG A 67 6.88 -9.31 -5.31
CA ARG A 67 6.05 -9.71 -6.47
C ARG A 67 5.84 -8.59 -7.50
N ARG A 68 6.02 -7.34 -7.14
CA ARG A 68 5.89 -6.16 -8.02
C ARG A 68 7.21 -5.78 -8.70
N VAL A 69 8.30 -6.45 -8.32
CA VAL A 69 9.62 -6.29 -8.94
C VAL A 69 9.69 -7.13 -10.21
N ALA A 70 10.30 -6.57 -11.25
CA ALA A 70 10.50 -7.23 -12.54
C ALA A 70 11.25 -8.56 -12.40
N SER A 71 10.86 -9.58 -13.18
CA SER A 71 11.69 -10.76 -13.40
C SER A 71 12.80 -10.40 -14.41
N PRO A 72 14.06 -10.85 -14.27
CA PRO A 72 14.57 -11.83 -13.30
C PRO A 72 15.13 -11.22 -12.00
N VAL A 73 15.06 -9.90 -11.81
CA VAL A 73 15.68 -9.21 -10.63
C VAL A 73 14.85 -9.28 -9.35
N ARG A 74 13.74 -10.04 -9.37
CA ARG A 74 12.88 -10.21 -8.20
C ARG A 74 13.66 -10.81 -7.02
N PRO A 75 13.70 -10.13 -5.85
CA PRO A 75 14.46 -10.58 -4.71
C PRO A 75 13.80 -11.77 -4.01
N ASP A 76 14.63 -12.63 -3.43
CA ASP A 76 14.23 -13.54 -2.37
C ASP A 76 13.93 -12.80 -1.05
N GLU A 77 13.55 -13.52 -0.01
CA GLU A 77 13.24 -12.93 1.30
C GLU A 77 14.42 -12.14 1.86
N ALA A 78 15.64 -12.68 1.80
CA ALA A 78 16.86 -12.01 2.29
C ALA A 78 17.15 -10.73 1.49
N GLY A 79 16.96 -10.75 0.17
CA GLY A 79 17.09 -9.58 -0.69
C GLY A 79 16.09 -8.47 -0.37
N ALA A 80 14.84 -8.86 -0.08
CA ALA A 80 13.82 -7.92 0.32
C ALA A 80 14.11 -7.30 1.71
N TRP A 81 14.60 -8.10 2.68
CA TRP A 81 15.02 -7.62 4.00
C TRP A 81 16.17 -6.62 3.95
N ARG A 82 17.14 -6.81 3.04
CA ARG A 82 18.26 -5.85 2.87
C ARG A 82 17.77 -4.42 2.65
N SER A 83 16.64 -4.22 1.99
CA SER A 83 16.07 -2.88 1.80
C SER A 83 15.73 -2.17 3.11
N LEU A 84 15.34 -2.91 4.15
CA LEU A 84 15.11 -2.37 5.50
C LEU A 84 16.42 -2.18 6.26
N ASP A 85 17.32 -3.15 6.17
CA ASP A 85 18.62 -3.13 6.85
C ASP A 85 19.47 -1.96 6.40
N ASP A 86 19.61 -1.77 5.08
CA ASP A 86 20.35 -0.68 4.47
C ASP A 86 19.68 0.70 4.64
N GLY A 87 18.40 0.73 5.05
CA GLY A 87 17.62 1.97 5.19
C GLY A 87 17.08 2.55 3.89
N ALA A 88 17.13 1.80 2.80
CA ALA A 88 16.47 2.19 1.55
C ALA A 88 14.95 2.18 1.66
N VAL A 89 14.43 1.41 2.61
CA VAL A 89 13.05 1.41 3.09
C VAL A 89 13.05 1.53 4.61
N LEU A 90 12.21 2.41 5.13
CA LEU A 90 12.04 2.63 6.57
C LEU A 90 10.67 2.14 7.02
N ARG A 91 10.58 1.67 8.27
CA ARG A 91 9.33 1.24 8.89
C ARG A 91 8.98 2.17 10.03
N THR A 92 7.80 2.76 10.02
CA THR A 92 7.33 3.71 11.03
C THR A 92 5.82 3.77 11.11
N HIS A 93 5.29 4.36 12.18
CA HIS A 93 3.87 4.70 12.30
C HIS A 93 3.58 6.01 11.55
N VAL A 94 2.93 5.90 10.41
CA VAL A 94 2.56 7.04 9.56
C VAL A 94 1.19 6.77 8.92
N LEU A 95 0.47 7.81 8.51
CA LEU A 95 -0.87 7.74 7.88
C LEU A 95 -1.97 7.27 8.85
N ARG A 96 -1.77 6.16 9.53
CA ARG A 96 -2.67 5.53 10.50
C ARG A 96 -1.84 4.99 11.69
N PRO A 97 -2.46 4.65 12.82
CA PRO A 97 -1.75 4.06 13.97
C PRO A 97 -1.35 2.59 13.70
N THR A 98 -0.73 2.34 12.56
CA THR A 98 -0.22 1.05 12.12
C THR A 98 1.14 1.24 11.47
N TRP A 99 1.96 0.21 11.47
CA TRP A 99 3.25 0.23 10.81
C TRP A 99 3.12 0.35 9.30
N HIS A 100 3.92 1.22 8.70
CA HIS A 100 4.05 1.36 7.25
C HIS A 100 5.52 1.33 6.84
N LEU A 101 5.76 0.88 5.62
CA LEU A 101 7.03 0.96 4.92
C LEU A 101 6.99 2.21 4.04
N VAL A 102 8.00 3.05 4.15
CA VAL A 102 8.12 4.30 3.39
C VAL A 102 9.56 4.49 2.92
N ARG A 103 9.78 5.29 1.89
CA ARG A 103 11.13 5.70 1.50
C ARG A 103 11.64 6.81 2.45
N PRO A 104 12.96 6.90 2.66
CA PRO A 104 13.55 7.94 3.52
C PRO A 104 13.11 9.36 3.15
N GLU A 105 13.09 9.70 1.87
CA GLU A 105 12.70 11.02 1.37
C GLU A 105 11.21 11.35 1.58
N ASP A 106 10.36 10.33 1.74
CA ASP A 106 8.93 10.51 1.97
C ASP A 106 8.56 10.53 3.47
N ALA A 107 9.41 9.99 4.34
CA ALA A 107 9.09 9.79 5.75
C ALA A 107 8.76 11.10 6.48
N ARG A 108 9.57 12.15 6.29
CA ARG A 108 9.42 13.41 7.04
C ARG A 108 8.13 14.14 6.68
N TRP A 109 7.85 14.32 5.40
CA TRP A 109 6.67 15.09 4.99
C TRP A 109 5.37 14.33 5.24
N LEU A 110 5.37 13.00 5.06
CA LEU A 110 4.21 12.17 5.38
C LEU A 110 3.91 12.19 6.89
N LEU A 111 4.93 12.11 7.75
CA LEU A 111 4.77 12.23 9.21
C LEU A 111 4.26 13.63 9.59
N GLU A 112 4.85 14.71 9.04
CA GLU A 112 4.40 16.07 9.32
C GLU A 112 2.92 16.26 8.95
N LEU A 113 2.50 15.72 7.80
CA LEU A 113 1.13 15.81 7.32
C LEU A 113 0.14 15.01 8.20
N THR A 114 0.52 13.79 8.62
CA THR A 114 -0.45 12.84 9.17
C THR A 114 -0.35 12.61 10.69
N ALA A 115 0.78 12.90 11.33
CA ALA A 115 0.99 12.66 12.75
C ALA A 115 -0.07 13.33 13.66
N PRO A 116 -0.53 14.58 13.41
CA PRO A 116 -1.57 15.19 14.24
C PRO A 116 -2.89 14.40 14.22
N ARG A 117 -3.21 13.78 13.08
CA ARG A 117 -4.41 12.96 12.94
C ARG A 117 -4.24 11.60 13.61
N VAL A 118 -3.07 10.97 13.44
CA VAL A 118 -2.75 9.69 14.09
C VAL A 118 -2.82 9.83 15.60
N ALA A 119 -2.19 10.86 16.18
CA ALA A 119 -2.23 11.14 17.61
C ALA A 119 -3.67 11.33 18.13
N ARG A 120 -4.52 12.03 17.38
CA ARG A 120 -5.94 12.21 17.74
C ARG A 120 -6.72 10.90 17.76
N VAL A 121 -6.47 10.00 16.79
CA VAL A 121 -7.10 8.67 16.76
C VAL A 121 -6.62 7.84 17.95
N MET A 122 -5.34 7.93 18.30
CA MET A 122 -4.75 7.22 19.44
C MET A 122 -5.30 7.63 20.79
N ALA A 123 -5.66 8.91 20.97
CA ALA A 123 -6.14 9.44 22.26
C ALA A 123 -7.33 8.64 22.84
N SER A 124 -8.19 8.06 21.99
CA SER A 124 -9.28 7.19 22.45
C SER A 124 -8.78 5.85 23.00
N THR A 125 -7.77 5.27 22.36
CA THR A 125 -7.11 4.03 22.79
C THR A 125 -6.35 4.25 24.09
N GLU A 126 -5.60 5.34 24.19
CA GLU A 126 -4.86 5.76 25.38
C GLU A 126 -5.78 5.85 26.59
N LYS A 127 -6.90 6.52 26.44
CA LYS A 127 -7.93 6.63 27.48
C LYS A 127 -8.51 5.26 27.87
N ALA A 128 -8.80 4.41 26.87
CA ALA A 128 -9.37 3.08 27.11
C ALA A 128 -8.43 2.16 27.89
N TRP A 129 -7.11 2.29 27.68
CA TRP A 129 -6.08 1.52 28.34
C TRP A 129 -5.49 2.18 29.58
N GLY A 130 -5.95 3.40 29.93
CA GLY A 130 -5.44 4.15 31.07
C GLY A 130 -3.96 4.53 30.95
N LEU A 131 -3.48 4.74 29.72
CA LEU A 131 -2.10 5.16 29.45
C LEU A 131 -1.89 6.60 29.88
N GLY A 132 -0.80 6.86 30.60
CA GLY A 132 -0.43 8.19 31.06
C GLY A 132 0.28 9.02 30.00
N ASP A 133 0.79 10.19 30.41
CA ASP A 133 1.61 11.05 29.55
C ASP A 133 2.91 10.34 29.18
N PRO A 134 3.22 10.16 27.87
CA PRO A 134 4.41 9.46 27.43
C PRO A 134 5.69 10.32 27.45
N SER A 135 5.62 11.61 27.78
CA SER A 135 6.70 12.60 27.58
C SER A 135 8.03 12.17 28.21
N ALA A 136 8.03 11.74 29.46
CA ALA A 136 9.25 11.27 30.12
C ALA A 136 9.85 10.03 29.42
N GLY A 137 9.00 9.12 28.98
CA GLY A 137 9.43 7.94 28.23
C GLY A 137 10.00 8.29 26.85
N ILE A 138 9.43 9.29 26.17
CA ILE A 138 9.91 9.78 24.88
C ILE A 138 11.33 10.33 25.00
N GLU A 139 11.63 11.10 26.05
CA GLU A 139 13.00 11.60 26.30
C GLU A 139 14.00 10.46 26.48
N VAL A 140 13.62 9.42 27.21
CA VAL A 140 14.48 8.23 27.45
C VAL A 140 14.76 7.53 26.13
N VAL A 141 13.73 7.18 25.36
CA VAL A 141 13.95 6.43 24.12
C VAL A 141 14.66 7.25 23.04
N ALA A 142 14.49 8.57 23.01
CA ALA A 142 15.22 9.46 22.14
C ALA A 142 16.72 9.50 22.47
N ALA A 143 17.06 9.59 23.76
CA ALA A 143 18.45 9.56 24.22
C ALA A 143 19.13 8.22 23.89
N GLU A 144 18.45 7.09 24.12
CA GLU A 144 18.96 5.76 23.81
C GLU A 144 19.19 5.58 22.31
N ALA A 145 18.24 6.01 21.47
CA ALA A 145 18.36 5.91 20.02
C ALA A 145 19.44 6.83 19.44
N ALA A 146 19.72 7.96 20.07
CA ALA A 146 20.83 8.85 19.70
C ALA A 146 22.20 8.22 19.97
N ALA A 147 22.31 7.34 20.97
CA ALA A 147 23.53 6.61 21.27
C ALA A 147 23.81 5.43 20.31
N GLY A 148 22.82 5.01 19.54
CA GLY A 148 22.92 3.95 18.54
C GLY A 148 21.66 3.09 18.41
N PRO A 149 21.67 2.07 17.53
CA PRO A 149 20.52 1.18 17.35
C PRO A 149 20.11 0.50 18.66
N ARG A 150 18.83 0.46 18.94
CA ARG A 150 18.22 -0.19 20.12
C ARG A 150 17.06 -1.07 19.69
N THR A 151 17.04 -2.29 20.18
CA THR A 151 15.89 -3.19 20.10
C THR A 151 14.76 -2.69 21.01
N ARG A 152 13.54 -3.18 20.76
CA ARG A 152 12.39 -2.91 21.64
C ARG A 152 12.68 -3.34 23.10
N ASP A 153 13.34 -4.48 23.29
CA ASP A 153 13.63 -5.00 24.63
C ASP A 153 14.62 -4.11 25.38
N GLU A 154 15.67 -3.61 24.71
CA GLU A 154 16.61 -2.65 25.27
C GLU A 154 15.93 -1.33 25.65
N LEU A 155 15.06 -0.79 24.77
CA LEU A 155 14.27 0.40 25.07
C LEU A 155 13.30 0.16 26.23
N THR A 156 12.67 -1.03 26.30
CA THR A 156 11.81 -1.39 27.43
C THR A 156 12.60 -1.39 28.74
N ALA A 157 13.79 -2.00 28.76
CA ALA A 157 14.66 -2.01 29.93
C ALA A 157 15.06 -0.59 30.36
N ALA A 158 15.40 0.29 29.41
CA ALA A 158 15.74 1.69 29.70
C ALA A 158 14.54 2.46 30.27
N LEU A 159 13.33 2.28 29.71
CA LEU A 159 12.10 2.90 30.21
C LEU A 159 11.77 2.48 31.64
N VAL A 160 11.93 1.19 31.95
CA VAL A 160 11.73 0.65 33.30
C VAL A 160 12.79 1.19 34.29
N ALA A 161 14.07 1.18 33.87
CA ALA A 161 15.16 1.72 34.70
C ALA A 161 15.00 3.20 35.04
N ALA A 162 14.44 3.98 34.09
CA ALA A 162 14.13 5.40 34.30
C ALA A 162 12.82 5.63 35.08
N GLY A 163 12.03 4.59 35.37
CA GLY A 163 10.73 4.71 36.01
C GLY A 163 9.64 5.34 35.11
N ALA A 164 9.88 5.44 33.80
CA ALA A 164 8.94 5.98 32.83
C ALA A 164 7.81 4.99 32.47
N VAL A 165 8.09 3.68 32.64
CA VAL A 165 7.12 2.60 32.48
C VAL A 165 7.31 1.62 33.65
N ALA A 166 6.22 1.13 34.23
CA ALA A 166 6.31 0.13 35.30
C ALA A 166 6.83 -1.22 34.75
N ALA A 167 7.58 -1.98 35.59
CA ALA A 167 8.18 -3.23 35.15
C ALA A 167 7.14 -4.31 34.77
N ASP A 168 5.95 -4.23 35.32
CA ASP A 168 4.80 -5.12 35.08
C ASP A 168 3.77 -4.51 34.13
N ALA A 169 4.10 -3.33 33.50
CA ALA A 169 3.19 -2.68 32.58
C ALA A 169 2.95 -3.55 31.32
N PRO A 170 1.72 -3.55 30.80
CA PRO A 170 1.42 -4.28 29.57
C PRO A 170 2.22 -3.71 28.40
N GLY A 171 2.58 -4.57 27.43
CA GLY A 171 3.41 -4.19 26.27
C GLY A 171 2.88 -2.99 25.46
N ILE A 172 1.56 -2.71 25.56
CA ILE A 172 0.95 -1.54 24.94
C ILE A 172 1.51 -0.22 25.50
N ALA A 173 1.92 -0.16 26.76
CA ALA A 173 2.50 1.04 27.37
C ALA A 173 3.82 1.44 26.68
N VAL A 174 4.69 0.46 26.41
CA VAL A 174 5.93 0.68 25.65
C VAL A 174 5.62 1.05 24.21
N SER A 175 4.66 0.35 23.55
CA SER A 175 4.24 0.68 22.17
C SER A 175 3.74 2.11 22.07
N HIS A 176 3.02 2.61 23.06
CA HIS A 176 2.52 3.97 23.16
C HIS A 176 3.66 5.00 23.15
N VAL A 177 4.67 4.82 24.02
CA VAL A 177 5.85 5.70 24.07
C VAL A 177 6.58 5.70 22.72
N LEU A 178 6.87 4.51 22.18
CA LEU A 178 7.61 4.38 20.91
C LEU A 178 6.87 5.04 19.75
N MET A 179 5.56 4.82 19.65
CA MET A 179 4.75 5.42 18.58
C MET A 179 4.74 6.94 18.68
N HIS A 180 4.59 7.51 19.88
CA HIS A 180 4.64 8.97 20.06
C HIS A 180 6.02 9.54 19.71
N ALA A 181 7.11 8.85 20.04
CA ALA A 181 8.44 9.25 19.65
C ALA A 181 8.65 9.23 18.12
N GLU A 182 8.07 8.25 17.42
CA GLU A 182 8.09 8.20 15.95
C GLU A 182 7.24 9.33 15.33
N LEU A 183 6.02 9.56 15.85
CA LEU A 183 5.15 10.66 15.38
C LEU A 183 5.79 12.04 15.59
N GLN A 184 6.63 12.19 16.61
CA GLN A 184 7.42 13.40 16.88
C GLN A 184 8.72 13.46 16.06
N ARG A 185 9.00 12.45 15.21
CA ARG A 185 10.23 12.36 14.40
C ARG A 185 11.50 12.33 15.25
N LEU A 186 11.45 11.64 16.38
CA LEU A 186 12.61 11.37 17.23
C LEU A 186 13.20 10.00 16.97
N LEU A 187 12.34 9.02 16.60
CA LEU A 187 12.72 7.66 16.28
C LEU A 187 12.33 7.29 14.85
N ILE A 188 13.09 6.36 14.29
CA ILE A 188 12.77 5.65 13.04
C ILE A 188 13.33 4.22 13.13
N SER A 189 12.91 3.31 12.24
CA SER A 189 13.52 1.98 12.15
C SER A 189 15.01 2.06 11.86
N GLY A 190 15.78 1.30 12.63
CA GLY A 190 17.23 1.11 12.46
C GLY A 190 17.56 -0.09 11.56
N PRO A 191 18.85 -0.49 11.50
CA PRO A 191 19.26 -1.76 10.93
C PRO A 191 18.50 -2.93 11.56
N THR A 192 18.38 -4.03 10.83
CA THR A 192 17.63 -5.21 11.28
C THR A 192 18.55 -6.42 11.50
N PRO A 193 19.51 -6.37 12.47
CA PRO A 193 20.43 -7.46 12.70
C PRO A 193 19.66 -8.76 12.98
N ASP A 194 19.96 -9.80 12.22
CA ASP A 194 19.26 -11.10 12.30
C ASP A 194 17.73 -10.96 12.16
N GLY A 195 17.26 -9.97 11.38
CA GLY A 195 15.85 -9.68 11.17
C GLY A 195 15.14 -9.03 12.37
N ARG A 196 15.85 -8.68 13.45
CA ARG A 196 15.27 -8.00 14.61
C ARG A 196 15.10 -6.52 14.35
N HIS A 197 13.91 -6.01 14.58
CA HIS A 197 13.62 -4.59 14.46
C HIS A 197 14.39 -3.78 15.52
N THR A 198 15.08 -2.74 15.08
CA THR A 198 15.71 -1.75 15.95
C THR A 198 15.19 -0.34 15.66
N TYR A 199 15.46 0.57 16.57
CA TYR A 199 15.16 1.98 16.48
C TYR A 199 16.45 2.79 16.53
N VAL A 200 16.52 3.86 15.77
CA VAL A 200 17.60 4.85 15.76
C VAL A 200 17.03 6.25 15.79
N ALA A 201 17.88 7.26 16.05
CA ALA A 201 17.48 8.65 15.88
C ALA A 201 16.95 8.91 14.47
N PHE A 202 15.85 9.64 14.35
CA PHE A 202 15.15 9.89 13.08
C PHE A 202 16.07 10.48 12.02
N ASP A 203 16.83 11.52 12.37
CA ASP A 203 17.74 12.21 11.43
C ASP A 203 18.98 11.38 11.02
N ALA A 204 19.20 10.22 11.65
CA ALA A 204 20.26 9.30 11.24
C ALA A 204 19.95 8.57 9.92
N ARG A 205 18.67 8.47 9.55
CA ARG A 205 18.24 7.73 8.35
C ARG A 205 17.29 8.53 7.44
N VAL A 206 16.71 9.64 7.92
CA VAL A 206 15.81 10.47 7.16
C VAL A 206 16.49 11.75 6.73
N PRO A 207 16.52 12.06 5.41
CA PRO A 207 17.14 13.28 4.91
C PRO A 207 16.51 14.54 5.52
N ALA A 208 17.30 15.62 5.60
CA ALA A 208 16.80 16.94 5.97
C ALA A 208 15.81 17.47 4.91
N GLY A 209 14.89 18.35 5.35
CA GLY A 209 13.83 18.88 4.49
C GLY A 209 12.63 17.95 4.35
N TYR A 210 11.74 18.27 3.43
CA TYR A 210 10.44 17.60 3.27
C TYR A 210 10.29 16.93 1.90
N GLY A 211 11.37 16.39 1.36
CA GLY A 211 11.38 15.68 0.08
C GLY A 211 10.87 16.56 -1.07
N PRO A 212 9.81 16.16 -1.76
CA PRO A 212 9.28 16.91 -2.92
C PRO A 212 8.76 18.32 -2.57
N LEU A 213 8.47 18.60 -1.30
CA LEU A 213 8.03 19.91 -0.82
C LEU A 213 9.21 20.87 -0.55
N GLY A 214 10.45 20.40 -0.61
CA GLY A 214 11.64 21.21 -0.41
C GLY A 214 12.04 21.40 1.06
N GLY A 215 12.58 22.58 1.39
CA GLY A 215 13.08 22.86 2.73
C GLY A 215 12.03 23.32 3.75
N ARG A 216 10.81 23.57 3.32
CA ARG A 216 9.72 24.07 4.18
C ARG A 216 8.45 23.28 3.95
N PHE A 217 7.81 22.87 5.05
CA PHE A 217 6.52 22.18 4.98
C PHE A 217 5.38 23.18 4.70
N ASP A 218 4.54 22.83 3.75
CA ASP A 218 3.28 23.51 3.47
C ASP A 218 2.17 22.45 3.39
N HIS A 219 1.11 22.61 4.19
CA HIS A 219 0.06 21.61 4.35
C HIS A 219 -0.74 21.41 3.06
N GLU A 220 -1.11 22.49 2.36
CA GLU A 220 -1.92 22.41 1.15
C GLU A 220 -1.11 21.77 0.01
N ALA A 221 0.14 22.18 -0.16
CA ALA A 221 1.05 21.58 -1.11
C ALA A 221 1.29 20.08 -0.80
N ALA A 222 1.37 19.71 0.48
CA ALA A 222 1.53 18.31 0.90
C ALA A 222 0.29 17.46 0.56
N VAL A 223 -0.92 18.00 0.69
CA VAL A 223 -2.16 17.29 0.29
C VAL A 223 -2.22 17.10 -1.24
N VAL A 224 -1.81 18.10 -2.02
CA VAL A 224 -1.71 17.99 -3.48
C VAL A 224 -0.68 16.92 -3.85
N GLU A 225 0.50 16.96 -3.23
CA GLU A 225 1.55 15.97 -3.47
C GLU A 225 1.15 14.55 -3.05
N LEU A 226 0.38 14.42 -1.96
CA LEU A 226 -0.18 13.14 -1.54
C LEU A 226 -1.04 12.52 -2.65
N TRP A 227 -1.93 13.26 -3.26
CA TRP A 227 -2.73 12.82 -4.40
C TRP A 227 -1.87 12.46 -5.60
N ARG A 228 -0.94 13.36 -5.98
CA ARG A 228 -0.04 13.19 -7.13
C ARG A 228 0.78 11.90 -7.04
N ARG A 229 1.22 11.54 -5.84
CA ARG A 229 2.05 10.36 -5.59
C ARG A 229 1.25 9.08 -5.34
N TRP A 230 0.07 9.20 -4.73
CA TRP A 230 -0.74 8.04 -4.37
C TRP A 230 -1.58 7.49 -5.53
N LEU A 231 -2.23 8.36 -6.30
CA LEU A 231 -3.23 7.97 -7.30
C LEU A 231 -2.66 7.10 -8.44
N PRO A 232 -1.48 7.35 -9.02
CA PRO A 232 -0.94 6.55 -10.13
C PRO A 232 -0.85 5.05 -9.82
N ALA A 233 -0.54 4.70 -8.58
CA ALA A 233 -0.50 3.30 -8.13
C ALA A 233 -1.87 2.73 -7.74
N ARG A 234 -2.94 3.50 -7.87
CA ARG A 234 -4.30 3.07 -7.45
C ARG A 234 -5.26 2.86 -8.61
N GLY A 235 -4.87 3.24 -9.83
CA GLY A 235 -5.72 3.15 -11.02
C GLY A 235 -6.94 4.06 -10.87
N HIS A 236 -8.05 3.53 -10.39
CA HIS A 236 -9.26 4.29 -10.08
C HIS A 236 -9.55 4.25 -8.58
N ALA A 237 -9.84 5.40 -7.98
CA ALA A 237 -10.17 5.53 -6.57
C ALA A 237 -11.23 6.61 -6.33
N THR A 238 -11.79 6.67 -5.14
CA THR A 238 -12.63 7.78 -4.69
C THR A 238 -11.89 8.63 -3.65
N VAL A 239 -12.39 9.84 -3.37
CA VAL A 239 -11.87 10.67 -2.28
C VAL A 239 -11.96 9.95 -0.93
N LYS A 240 -13.00 9.14 -0.74
CA LYS A 240 -13.17 8.36 0.50
C LYS A 240 -12.18 7.19 0.59
N ASP A 241 -11.76 6.62 -0.53
CA ASP A 241 -10.71 5.61 -0.53
C ASP A 241 -9.40 6.20 0.01
N LEU A 242 -8.98 7.37 -0.50
CA LEU A 242 -7.79 8.05 0.03
C LEU A 242 -7.98 8.51 1.47
N ALA A 243 -9.16 9.03 1.85
CA ALA A 243 -9.42 9.44 3.22
C ALA A 243 -9.27 8.29 4.21
N GLN A 244 -9.75 7.10 3.87
CA GLN A 244 -9.57 5.90 4.68
C GLN A 244 -8.10 5.47 4.74
N TRP A 245 -7.36 5.60 3.63
CA TRP A 245 -5.96 5.22 3.56
C TRP A 245 -5.05 6.12 4.39
N CYS A 246 -5.21 7.44 4.31
CA CYS A 246 -4.32 8.41 4.96
C CYS A 246 -4.87 9.03 6.27
N GLY A 247 -6.17 8.87 6.56
CA GLY A 247 -6.82 9.43 7.74
C GLY A 247 -7.09 10.94 7.68
N LEU A 248 -6.76 11.64 6.60
CA LEU A 248 -7.03 13.07 6.43
C LEU A 248 -8.52 13.35 6.22
N THR A 249 -8.91 14.62 6.33
CA THR A 249 -10.30 15.04 6.18
C THR A 249 -10.73 15.04 4.70
N LEU A 250 -12.01 14.78 4.45
CA LEU A 250 -12.54 14.88 3.08
C LEU A 250 -12.46 16.31 2.53
N THR A 251 -12.47 17.32 3.40
CA THR A 251 -12.34 18.73 3.00
C THR A 251 -10.97 19.01 2.44
N ASP A 252 -9.91 18.64 3.17
CA ASP A 252 -8.52 18.83 2.71
C ASP A 252 -8.26 18.05 1.40
N LEU A 253 -8.73 16.80 1.36
CA LEU A 253 -8.52 15.96 0.19
C LEU A 253 -9.27 16.47 -1.05
N ARG A 254 -10.49 17.00 -0.91
CA ARG A 254 -11.22 17.60 -2.02
C ARG A 254 -10.55 18.89 -2.51
N ALA A 255 -10.02 19.70 -1.60
CA ALA A 255 -9.28 20.91 -1.98
C ALA A 255 -8.02 20.55 -2.80
N GLY A 256 -7.22 19.60 -2.33
CA GLY A 256 -6.03 19.16 -3.09
C GLY A 256 -6.36 18.47 -4.42
N LEU A 257 -7.46 17.70 -4.47
CA LEU A 257 -7.95 17.10 -5.71
C LEU A 257 -8.35 18.14 -6.75
N ALA A 258 -9.08 19.20 -6.34
CA ALA A 258 -9.51 20.26 -7.24
C ALA A 258 -8.32 20.93 -7.96
N VAL A 259 -7.21 21.15 -7.24
CA VAL A 259 -5.98 21.68 -7.85
C VAL A 259 -5.46 20.77 -8.96
N LEU A 260 -5.44 19.45 -8.76
CA LEU A 260 -4.95 18.52 -9.78
C LEU A 260 -5.91 18.35 -10.97
N VAL A 261 -7.21 18.45 -10.73
CA VAL A 261 -8.21 18.48 -11.80
C VAL A 261 -8.05 19.74 -12.65
N ASP A 262 -7.89 20.91 -12.02
CA ASP A 262 -7.67 22.19 -12.71
C ASP A 262 -6.35 22.18 -13.52
N LEU A 263 -5.33 21.47 -13.05
CA LEU A 263 -4.06 21.27 -13.77
C LEU A 263 -4.15 20.19 -14.87
N GLY A 264 -5.24 19.43 -14.96
CA GLY A 264 -5.38 18.31 -15.88
C GLY A 264 -4.53 17.10 -15.54
N GLU A 265 -3.98 17.02 -14.32
CA GLU A 265 -3.20 15.86 -13.83
C GLU A 265 -4.10 14.70 -13.39
N VAL A 266 -5.35 14.98 -13.08
CA VAL A 266 -6.38 14.01 -12.64
C VAL A 266 -7.66 14.25 -13.43
N VAL A 267 -8.35 13.17 -13.78
CA VAL A 267 -9.68 13.20 -14.41
C VAL A 267 -10.71 12.50 -13.52
N GLU A 268 -11.92 13.02 -13.52
CA GLU A 268 -13.06 12.42 -12.85
C GLU A 268 -13.84 11.55 -13.85
N VAL A 269 -14.20 10.34 -13.42
CA VAL A 269 -14.91 9.35 -14.24
C VAL A 269 -16.13 8.85 -13.47
N PRO A 270 -17.34 8.97 -14.02
CA PRO A 270 -18.53 8.40 -13.42
C PRO A 270 -18.45 6.87 -13.35
N GLY A 271 -18.88 6.30 -12.23
CA GLY A 271 -19.08 4.87 -12.09
C GLY A 271 -20.32 4.38 -12.84
N ALA A 272 -20.31 3.12 -13.24
CA ALA A 272 -21.42 2.40 -13.84
C ALA A 272 -21.65 1.08 -13.11
N ASP A 273 -22.80 0.46 -13.30
CA ASP A 273 -23.21 -0.83 -12.74
C ASP A 273 -23.04 -0.88 -11.20
N ASP A 274 -22.15 -1.70 -10.70
CA ASP A 274 -21.83 -1.86 -9.27
C ASP A 274 -21.15 -0.64 -8.64
N LEU A 275 -20.79 0.36 -9.45
CA LEU A 275 -20.21 1.65 -9.05
C LEU A 275 -21.14 2.85 -9.34
N ASP A 276 -22.39 2.60 -9.74
CA ASP A 276 -23.33 3.68 -10.05
C ASP A 276 -23.47 4.68 -8.88
N GLY A 277 -23.54 5.96 -9.24
CA GLY A 277 -23.61 7.07 -8.27
C GLY A 277 -22.27 7.44 -7.62
N LEU A 278 -21.16 6.75 -7.94
CA LEU A 278 -19.82 7.14 -7.51
C LEU A 278 -19.11 7.98 -8.57
N THR A 279 -18.32 8.94 -8.13
CA THR A 279 -17.31 9.61 -8.94
C THR A 279 -15.95 9.05 -8.58
N LEU A 280 -15.32 8.38 -9.53
CA LEU A 280 -13.95 7.91 -9.40
C LEU A 280 -12.99 8.94 -9.98
N VAL A 281 -11.76 8.94 -9.48
CA VAL A 281 -10.66 9.76 -9.98
C VAL A 281 -9.54 8.85 -10.47
N THR A 282 -8.87 9.28 -11.52
CA THR A 282 -7.75 8.55 -12.12
C THR A 282 -6.80 9.50 -12.83
N THR A 283 -5.63 9.02 -13.22
CA THR A 283 -4.73 9.79 -14.09
C THR A 283 -5.18 9.69 -15.54
N PRO A 284 -4.90 10.71 -16.39
CA PRO A 284 -5.23 10.67 -17.82
C PRO A 284 -4.71 9.40 -18.50
N ALA A 285 -3.49 8.97 -18.20
CA ALA A 285 -2.89 7.77 -18.78
C ALA A 285 -3.68 6.47 -18.48
N VAL A 286 -4.37 6.39 -17.35
CA VAL A 286 -5.25 5.26 -17.01
C VAL A 286 -6.62 5.43 -17.67
N ALA A 287 -7.14 6.65 -17.74
CA ALA A 287 -8.42 6.95 -18.39
C ALA A 287 -8.39 6.65 -19.89
N ASP A 288 -7.30 7.01 -20.57
CA ASP A 288 -7.13 6.78 -22.01
C ASP A 288 -6.99 5.29 -22.38
N GLY A 289 -6.77 4.42 -21.38
CA GLY A 289 -6.53 2.99 -21.59
C GLY A 289 -5.14 2.69 -22.15
N PRO A 290 -4.73 1.42 -22.20
CA PRO A 290 -3.50 1.04 -22.86
C PRO A 290 -3.58 1.34 -24.37
N PRO A 291 -2.47 1.79 -25.01
CA PRO A 291 -2.46 2.19 -26.43
C PRO A 291 -2.90 1.10 -27.43
N ASP A 292 -3.00 -0.15 -26.99
CA ASP A 292 -3.41 -1.29 -27.83
C ASP A 292 -4.94 -1.47 -27.98
N LEU A 293 -5.77 -0.67 -27.32
CA LEU A 293 -7.24 -0.73 -27.48
C LEU A 293 -7.80 0.45 -28.32
N ALA A 294 -6.95 1.35 -28.79
CA ALA A 294 -7.35 2.35 -29.78
C ALA A 294 -7.49 1.66 -31.13
N SER A 295 -8.63 1.93 -31.82
CA SER A 295 -9.01 1.40 -33.15
C SER A 295 -7.84 1.23 -34.13
N PRO A 296 -7.89 0.21 -35.00
CA PRO A 296 -6.81 -0.03 -35.96
C PRO A 296 -6.54 1.22 -36.79
N ARG A 297 -5.34 1.76 -36.69
CA ARG A 297 -4.85 2.73 -37.66
C ARG A 297 -4.60 1.93 -38.95
N ASP A 298 -5.27 2.37 -40.00
CA ASP A 298 -5.22 1.83 -41.36
C ASP A 298 -3.91 2.28 -42.05
N ASP A 299 -2.79 1.86 -41.57
CA ASP A 299 -1.47 2.15 -42.17
C ASP A 299 -0.76 0.82 -42.50
N GLY A 300 -1.33 0.06 -43.41
CA GLY A 300 -0.70 -0.91 -44.34
C GLY A 300 0.60 -1.63 -43.92
N ALA A 301 1.03 -1.60 -42.65
CA ALA A 301 2.18 -2.30 -42.14
C ALA A 301 1.75 -3.63 -41.51
N THR A 302 2.19 -4.73 -42.08
CA THR A 302 1.98 -6.08 -41.57
C THR A 302 2.52 -6.17 -40.13
N PRO A 303 1.68 -6.47 -39.11
CA PRO A 303 2.16 -6.61 -37.74
C PRO A 303 3.08 -7.83 -37.67
N ALA A 304 4.23 -7.67 -37.01
CA ALA A 304 5.04 -8.79 -36.57
C ALA A 304 4.19 -9.68 -35.68
N ALA A 305 4.22 -10.99 -35.92
CA ALA A 305 3.43 -11.97 -35.19
C ALA A 305 3.63 -11.80 -33.66
N PRO A 306 2.53 -11.80 -32.87
CA PRO A 306 2.64 -11.74 -31.42
C PRO A 306 3.39 -12.97 -30.94
N SER A 307 4.42 -12.76 -30.13
CA SER A 307 5.15 -13.81 -29.44
C SER A 307 4.21 -14.55 -28.50
N SER A 308 3.92 -15.82 -28.85
CA SER A 308 3.22 -16.87 -28.10
C SER A 308 1.79 -16.53 -27.61
N PRO A 309 0.77 -17.31 -28.02
CA PRO A 309 -0.57 -17.15 -27.45
C PRO A 309 -0.52 -17.53 -25.98
N ASP A 310 -1.01 -16.60 -25.13
CA ASP A 310 -1.42 -16.90 -23.77
C ASP A 310 -2.39 -18.11 -23.84
N PRO A 311 -2.15 -19.23 -23.14
CA PRO A 311 -3.01 -20.39 -23.25
C PRO A 311 -4.41 -19.99 -22.77
N GLN A 312 -5.36 -19.91 -23.70
CA GLN A 312 -6.75 -19.54 -23.46
C GLN A 312 -7.29 -20.32 -22.27
N GLY A 313 -7.54 -19.64 -21.15
CA GLY A 313 -8.13 -20.21 -19.95
C GLY A 313 -7.21 -20.35 -18.73
N ALA A 314 -5.94 -19.97 -18.78
CA ALA A 314 -5.07 -19.98 -17.61
C ALA A 314 -5.48 -18.88 -16.63
N ARG A 315 -5.92 -19.28 -15.43
CA ARG A 315 -6.24 -18.33 -14.35
C ARG A 315 -4.98 -17.84 -13.64
N THR A 316 -5.07 -16.63 -13.08
CA THR A 316 -3.99 -16.06 -12.28
C THR A 316 -4.37 -16.07 -10.80
N ALA A 317 -3.48 -16.52 -9.92
CA ALA A 317 -3.65 -16.46 -8.48
C ALA A 317 -2.68 -15.46 -7.85
N ASP A 318 -3.18 -14.66 -6.90
CA ASP A 318 -2.39 -13.74 -6.09
C ASP A 318 -2.49 -14.13 -4.63
N LEU A 319 -1.37 -14.57 -4.03
CA LEU A 319 -1.23 -14.74 -2.59
C LEU A 319 -0.83 -13.40 -1.98
N LEU A 320 -1.82 -12.64 -1.48
CA LEU A 320 -1.58 -11.32 -0.90
C LEU A 320 -1.44 -11.39 0.61
N CYS A 321 -0.71 -10.44 1.22
CA CYS A 321 -0.76 -10.27 2.67
C CYS A 321 -2.09 -9.62 3.10
N ALA A 322 -2.44 -9.75 4.38
CA ALA A 322 -3.68 -9.20 4.92
C ALA A 322 -3.79 -7.68 4.74
N TYR A 323 -2.65 -7.03 4.70
CA TYR A 323 -2.53 -5.57 4.64
C TYR A 323 -1.98 -5.09 3.28
N ASP A 324 -2.05 -5.93 2.23
CA ASP A 324 -1.62 -5.52 0.89
C ASP A 324 -2.37 -4.28 0.41
N GLU A 325 -1.66 -3.38 -0.27
CA GLU A 325 -2.22 -2.11 -0.74
C GLU A 325 -3.38 -2.29 -1.72
N LEU A 326 -3.47 -3.40 -2.44
CA LEU A 326 -4.64 -3.73 -3.26
C LEU A 326 -5.90 -3.95 -2.40
N VAL A 327 -5.74 -4.36 -1.15
CA VAL A 327 -6.84 -4.64 -0.22
C VAL A 327 -7.15 -3.44 0.67
N THR A 328 -6.11 -2.73 1.15
CA THR A 328 -6.25 -1.71 2.20
C THR A 328 -6.41 -0.29 1.69
N SER A 329 -6.04 -0.02 0.44
CA SER A 329 -6.13 1.32 -0.14
C SER A 329 -7.55 1.77 -0.49
N TYR A 330 -8.52 0.85 -0.52
CA TYR A 330 -9.88 1.14 -0.97
C TYR A 330 -10.89 0.83 0.13
N GLY A 331 -11.59 1.84 0.60
CA GLY A 331 -12.63 1.71 1.61
C GLY A 331 -14.02 1.60 1.00
N GLU A 332 -14.37 2.59 0.21
CA GLU A 332 -15.69 2.70 -0.42
C GLU A 332 -15.87 1.69 -1.55
N THR A 333 -14.82 1.45 -2.32
CA THR A 333 -14.87 0.63 -3.55
C THR A 333 -14.19 -0.74 -3.41
N ARG A 334 -14.01 -1.24 -2.18
CA ARG A 334 -13.38 -2.55 -1.91
C ARG A 334 -14.17 -3.72 -2.49
N HIS A 335 -15.46 -3.57 -2.66
CA HIS A 335 -16.36 -4.60 -3.16
C HIS A 335 -16.03 -5.05 -4.60
N VAL A 336 -15.30 -4.24 -5.39
CA VAL A 336 -14.86 -4.67 -6.75
C VAL A 336 -13.96 -5.89 -6.74
N LEU A 337 -13.35 -6.22 -5.58
CA LEU A 337 -12.58 -7.45 -5.37
C LEU A 337 -13.43 -8.63 -4.88
N ALA A 338 -14.73 -8.44 -4.62
CA ALA A 338 -15.60 -9.52 -4.19
C ALA A 338 -15.76 -10.55 -5.32
N ASP A 339 -15.81 -11.82 -4.94
CA ASP A 339 -16.21 -12.91 -5.84
C ASP A 339 -17.73 -13.10 -5.65
N PRO A 340 -18.55 -12.98 -6.71
CA PRO A 340 -19.99 -13.11 -6.59
C PRO A 340 -20.43 -14.50 -6.13
N ASP A 341 -19.58 -15.52 -6.36
CA ASP A 341 -19.85 -16.91 -5.97
C ASP A 341 -19.34 -17.24 -4.56
N ALA A 342 -18.70 -16.28 -3.87
CA ALA A 342 -18.20 -16.45 -2.53
C ALA A 342 -19.00 -15.62 -1.53
N PRO A 343 -19.40 -16.18 -0.37
CA PRO A 343 -20.06 -15.41 0.67
C PRO A 343 -19.14 -14.28 1.17
N GLU A 344 -19.73 -13.12 1.47
CA GLU A 344 -19.05 -12.02 2.14
C GLU A 344 -18.34 -12.55 3.40
N PRO A 345 -17.06 -12.29 3.57
CA PRO A 345 -16.36 -12.69 4.79
C PRO A 345 -16.99 -11.95 5.97
N GLY A 346 -17.61 -12.69 6.88
CA GLY A 346 -18.13 -12.13 8.13
C GLY A 346 -17.04 -11.31 8.86
N ARG A 347 -17.43 -10.44 9.80
CA ARG A 347 -16.49 -9.66 10.63
C ARG A 347 -15.54 -10.62 11.34
N GLN A 348 -14.33 -10.74 10.83
CA GLN A 348 -13.28 -11.55 11.44
C GLN A 348 -12.30 -10.66 12.20
N ARG A 349 -11.92 -11.12 13.40
CA ARG A 349 -11.03 -10.40 14.31
C ARG A 349 -9.54 -10.57 13.99
N ALA A 350 -9.17 -11.51 13.12
CA ALA A 350 -7.78 -11.78 12.75
C ALA A 350 -7.46 -11.25 11.36
N ALA A 351 -6.24 -10.78 11.17
CA ALA A 351 -5.69 -10.50 9.86
C ALA A 351 -5.74 -11.76 8.99
N VAL A 352 -6.36 -11.66 7.82
CA VAL A 352 -6.57 -12.79 6.93
C VAL A 352 -5.90 -12.48 5.60
N HIS A 353 -4.95 -13.32 5.22
CA HIS A 353 -4.28 -13.23 3.93
C HIS A 353 -5.24 -13.67 2.82
N PRO A 354 -5.64 -12.79 1.88
CA PRO A 354 -6.54 -13.18 0.81
C PRO A 354 -5.80 -13.87 -0.33
N VAL A 355 -6.47 -14.84 -0.95
CA VAL A 355 -6.12 -15.36 -2.27
C VAL A 355 -7.06 -14.76 -3.28
N LEU A 356 -6.53 -14.09 -4.28
CA LEU A 356 -7.32 -13.65 -5.42
C LEU A 356 -7.16 -14.63 -6.57
N ILE A 357 -8.25 -14.91 -7.26
CA ILE A 357 -8.27 -15.56 -8.56
C ILE A 357 -8.80 -14.54 -9.57
N ASP A 358 -8.01 -14.22 -10.58
CA ASP A 358 -8.31 -13.18 -11.57
C ASP A 358 -8.75 -11.85 -10.94
N GLY A 359 -8.10 -11.50 -9.81
CA GLY A 359 -8.37 -10.29 -9.05
C GLY A 359 -9.60 -10.35 -8.15
N ARG A 360 -10.30 -11.49 -8.02
CA ARG A 360 -11.45 -11.68 -7.12
C ARG A 360 -11.09 -12.57 -5.94
N ARG A 361 -11.61 -12.26 -4.75
CA ARG A 361 -11.36 -13.06 -3.54
C ARG A 361 -12.00 -14.43 -3.65
N ALA A 362 -11.18 -15.46 -3.74
CA ALA A 362 -11.64 -16.85 -3.87
C ALA A 362 -11.31 -17.70 -2.65
N ALA A 363 -10.26 -17.38 -1.91
CA ALA A 363 -9.82 -18.13 -0.75
C ALA A 363 -9.04 -17.25 0.24
N ARG A 364 -8.63 -17.87 1.32
CA ARG A 364 -7.70 -17.33 2.32
C ARG A 364 -6.54 -18.28 2.47
N TRP A 365 -5.38 -17.73 2.84
CA TRP A 365 -4.19 -18.53 3.09
C TRP A 365 -3.51 -18.09 4.37
N ARG A 366 -2.63 -18.95 4.88
CA ARG A 366 -1.83 -18.68 6.06
C ARG A 366 -0.36 -18.60 5.68
N TRP A 367 0.36 -17.64 6.23
CA TRP A 367 1.80 -17.51 6.01
C TRP A 367 2.51 -18.76 6.53
N PRO A 368 3.32 -19.46 5.70
CA PRO A 368 3.95 -20.71 6.11
C PRO A 368 5.15 -20.47 7.01
N ARG A 369 5.39 -21.41 7.93
CA ARG A 369 6.58 -21.40 8.79
C ARG A 369 7.86 -21.81 8.07
N ARG A 370 7.75 -22.54 6.99
CA ARG A 370 8.81 -23.03 6.09
C ARG A 370 8.34 -22.95 4.65
N PRO A 371 9.26 -22.94 3.64
CA PRO A 371 8.85 -22.99 2.24
C PRO A 371 7.91 -24.19 1.97
N PRO A 372 6.66 -23.95 1.52
CA PRO A 372 5.68 -25.02 1.32
C PRO A 372 5.89 -25.72 -0.02
N GLY A 373 5.50 -27.00 -0.13
CA GLY A 373 5.21 -27.64 -1.41
C GLY A 373 3.91 -27.09 -2.01
N PRO A 374 3.63 -27.39 -3.31
CA PRO A 374 2.41 -26.88 -3.97
C PRO A 374 1.11 -27.31 -3.30
N GLU A 375 1.11 -28.47 -2.62
CA GLU A 375 -0.05 -29.02 -1.91
C GLU A 375 -0.04 -28.76 -0.40
N GLU A 376 1.02 -28.12 0.12
CA GLU A 376 1.21 -27.90 1.57
C GLU A 376 0.74 -26.53 2.05
N LEU A 377 0.32 -25.62 1.15
CA LEU A 377 -0.17 -24.32 1.53
C LEU A 377 -1.53 -24.44 2.21
N GLU A 378 -1.66 -23.97 3.45
CA GLU A 378 -2.94 -23.93 4.15
C GLU A 378 -3.88 -22.95 3.47
N LEU A 379 -4.91 -23.49 2.81
CA LEU A 379 -5.93 -22.73 2.09
C LEU A 379 -7.31 -22.95 2.71
N GLN A 380 -8.08 -21.88 2.82
CA GLN A 380 -9.50 -21.92 3.13
C GLN A 380 -10.27 -21.32 1.96
N TRP A 381 -10.83 -22.17 1.11
CA TRP A 381 -11.64 -21.72 -0.02
C TRP A 381 -12.97 -21.15 0.44
N GLN A 382 -13.40 -20.07 -0.20
CA GLN A 382 -14.68 -19.41 0.04
C GLN A 382 -15.78 -19.88 -0.93
N ARG A 383 -15.38 -20.55 -2.01
CA ARG A 383 -16.21 -21.27 -2.97
C ARG A 383 -15.54 -22.58 -3.39
N THR A 384 -16.25 -23.44 -4.08
CA THR A 384 -15.63 -24.65 -4.63
C THR A 384 -14.58 -24.28 -5.70
N PRO A 385 -13.31 -24.69 -5.54
CA PRO A 385 -12.28 -24.40 -6.53
C PRO A 385 -12.45 -25.25 -7.78
N THR A 386 -12.17 -24.64 -8.92
CA THR A 386 -12.05 -25.39 -10.19
C THR A 386 -10.63 -25.95 -10.35
N PRO A 387 -10.39 -26.94 -11.24
CA PRO A 387 -9.04 -27.38 -11.56
C PRO A 387 -8.10 -26.25 -12.01
N ALA A 388 -8.61 -25.27 -12.73
CA ALA A 388 -7.84 -24.09 -13.15
C ALA A 388 -7.46 -23.18 -11.96
N ASP A 389 -8.32 -23.03 -10.95
CA ASP A 389 -8.01 -22.31 -9.71
C ASP A 389 -6.87 -23.01 -8.94
N LEU A 390 -6.95 -24.33 -8.83
CA LEU A 390 -5.92 -25.12 -8.15
C LEU A 390 -4.57 -25.02 -8.86
N ALA A 391 -4.56 -25.08 -10.18
CA ALA A 391 -3.34 -24.91 -10.98
C ALA A 391 -2.73 -23.52 -10.82
N ALA A 392 -3.55 -22.47 -10.83
CA ALA A 392 -3.11 -21.08 -10.60
C ALA A 392 -2.49 -20.90 -9.20
N VAL A 393 -3.13 -21.46 -8.16
CA VAL A 393 -2.60 -21.41 -6.79
C VAL A 393 -1.31 -22.20 -6.65
N ALA A 394 -1.19 -23.36 -7.30
CA ALA A 394 0.06 -24.14 -7.31
C ALA A 394 1.22 -23.31 -7.88
N HIS A 395 1.00 -22.62 -9.01
CA HIS A 395 2.00 -21.71 -9.59
C HIS A 395 2.37 -20.56 -8.63
N ALA A 396 1.38 -19.90 -8.01
CA ALA A 396 1.63 -18.85 -7.02
C ALA A 396 2.37 -19.37 -5.77
N THR A 397 2.14 -20.63 -5.39
CA THR A 397 2.85 -21.29 -4.28
C THR A 397 4.31 -21.55 -4.64
N ASP A 398 4.61 -21.91 -5.88
CA ASP A 398 5.99 -22.05 -6.35
C ASP A 398 6.73 -20.70 -6.39
N ASP A 399 6.04 -19.61 -6.71
CA ASP A 399 6.60 -18.25 -6.58
C ASP A 399 6.93 -17.90 -5.14
N LEU A 400 6.01 -18.19 -4.22
CA LEU A 400 6.23 -18.00 -2.78
C LEU A 400 7.41 -18.85 -2.28
N ARG A 401 7.51 -20.12 -2.71
CA ARG A 401 8.63 -21.00 -2.36
C ARG A 401 9.96 -20.40 -2.81
N ARG A 402 10.06 -19.92 -4.06
CA ARG A 402 11.28 -19.27 -4.56
C ARG A 402 11.67 -18.08 -3.71
N HIS A 403 10.70 -17.27 -3.27
CA HIS A 403 10.94 -16.14 -2.36
C HIS A 403 11.50 -16.61 -1.02
N LEU A 404 11.00 -17.71 -0.47
CA LEU A 404 11.36 -18.20 0.87
C LEU A 404 12.62 -19.11 0.91
N THR A 405 13.20 -19.49 -0.23
CA THR A 405 14.38 -20.38 -0.30
C THR A 405 15.70 -19.69 -0.04
N GLY A 406 15.73 -18.35 0.10
CA GLY A 406 16.88 -17.63 0.64
C GLY A 406 17.19 -18.02 2.08
N PRO A 407 18.40 -17.69 2.64
CA PRO A 407 18.70 -17.91 4.04
C PRO A 407 17.63 -17.25 4.92
N PRO A 408 16.97 -17.99 5.83
CA PRO A 408 15.87 -17.44 6.61
C PRO A 408 16.38 -16.30 7.50
N HIS A 409 15.78 -15.12 7.39
CA HIS A 409 15.87 -14.12 8.46
C HIS A 409 15.10 -14.66 9.68
N THR A 410 15.82 -14.92 10.76
CA THR A 410 15.29 -15.51 11.98
C THR A 410 14.62 -14.50 12.91
N ALA A 411 13.89 -13.52 12.39
CA ALA A 411 13.12 -12.64 13.24
C ALA A 411 11.89 -13.39 13.77
N PRO A 412 11.67 -13.45 15.08
CA PRO A 412 10.37 -13.83 15.60
C PRO A 412 9.36 -12.77 15.15
N ASP A 413 8.28 -13.21 14.53
CA ASP A 413 7.13 -12.35 14.28
C ASP A 413 6.73 -11.73 15.62
N ALA A 414 6.82 -10.42 15.74
CA ALA A 414 6.34 -9.72 16.91
C ALA A 414 4.84 -9.98 16.98
N VAL A 415 4.47 -10.86 17.89
CA VAL A 415 3.09 -11.18 18.20
C VAL A 415 2.39 -9.87 18.51
N ALA A 416 1.42 -9.53 17.70
CA ALA A 416 0.47 -8.46 18.00
C ALA A 416 -0.24 -8.85 19.30
N GLY A 417 0.08 -8.15 20.36
CA GLY A 417 -0.70 -8.12 21.60
C GLY A 417 -1.66 -6.96 21.55
#